data_39821fdf6117feb021d6702d34adbe46
#
_entry.id   39821fdf6117feb021d6702d34adbe46
#
_cell.length_a   1.000
_cell.length_b   1.000
_cell.length_c   1.000
_cell.angle_alpha   90.00
_cell.angle_beta   90.00
_cell.angle_gamma   90.00
#
_symmetry.space_group_name_H-M   'P 1'
#
loop_
_entity.id
_entity.type
_entity.pdbx_description
1 polymer ?
#
loop_
_entity_poly.entity_id
_entity_poly.type
_entity_poly.pdbx_seq_one_letter_code
_entity_poly.pdbx_strand_id
1 'polypeptide(L)'
;MEMKLELVPIPVTDVDHAKTFYVERLGFVEDVDVQPAAGVRVVQLTPAGSACSIGMGTGLPAYDEMAPGTIKGLHLVVADIEQACAELVGRGVEVGAVEDVGGGVKYAWLADPDGNTLTLQEMSWRTGDKF
;
A
#
# COMPACT_ATOMS: atom_id res chain seq x y z
N MET A 1 22.54 5.31 16.09
CA MET A 1 22.34 5.96 14.80
C MET A 1 20.84 6.08 14.53
N GLU A 2 20.44 7.11 13.82
CA GLU A 2 19.05 7.29 13.40
C GLU A 2 18.83 6.62 12.04
N MET A 3 17.74 5.87 11.91
CA MET A 3 17.36 5.24 10.65
C MET A 3 15.86 5.49 10.41
N LYS A 4 15.51 5.79 9.16
CA LYS A 4 14.12 6.01 8.75
C LYS A 4 13.73 4.97 7.68
N LEU A 5 12.52 4.43 7.80
CA LEU A 5 12.02 3.51 6.80
C LEU A 5 11.62 4.33 5.57
N GLU A 6 12.29 4.11 4.46
CA GLU A 6 12.05 4.85 3.21
C GLU A 6 11.06 4.14 2.30
N LEU A 7 11.25 2.83 2.09
CA LEU A 7 10.53 2.11 1.06
C LEU A 7 10.43 0.62 1.41
N VAL A 8 9.27 0.04 1.11
CA VAL A 8 9.02 -1.41 1.17
C VAL A 8 8.79 -1.91 -0.25
N PRO A 9 9.61 -2.84 -0.78
CA PRO A 9 9.39 -3.42 -2.10
C PRO A 9 8.13 -4.30 -2.12
N ILE A 10 7.32 -4.15 -3.16
CA ILE A 10 6.11 -4.96 -3.39
C ILE A 10 6.29 -5.70 -4.72
N PRO A 11 6.33 -7.04 -4.73
CA PRO A 11 6.49 -7.79 -5.96
C PRO A 11 5.18 -7.84 -6.75
N VAL A 12 5.24 -7.42 -8.01
CA VAL A 12 4.07 -7.36 -8.90
C VAL A 12 4.42 -7.97 -10.26
N THR A 13 3.43 -8.49 -10.96
CA THR A 13 3.61 -9.08 -12.29
C THR A 13 3.73 -8.00 -13.37
N ASP A 14 2.84 -7.02 -13.33
CA ASP A 14 2.75 -5.94 -14.32
C ASP A 14 2.81 -4.60 -13.57
N VAL A 15 3.92 -3.90 -13.74
CA VAL A 15 4.18 -2.64 -13.02
C VAL A 15 3.15 -1.57 -13.39
N ASP A 16 2.77 -1.44 -14.66
CA ASP A 16 1.79 -0.44 -15.08
C ASP A 16 0.41 -0.72 -14.50
N HIS A 17 -0.01 -1.98 -14.50
CA HIS A 17 -1.30 -2.38 -13.93
C HIS A 17 -1.33 -2.15 -12.41
N ALA A 18 -0.26 -2.54 -11.73
CA ALA A 18 -0.14 -2.33 -10.27
C ALA A 18 -0.11 -0.84 -9.93
N LYS A 19 0.68 -0.05 -10.66
CA LYS A 19 0.74 1.40 -10.46
C LYS A 19 -0.64 2.05 -10.60
N THR A 20 -1.39 1.68 -11.63
CA THR A 20 -2.76 2.19 -11.82
C THR A 20 -3.64 1.87 -10.62
N PHE A 21 -3.58 0.66 -10.09
CA PHE A 21 -4.33 0.29 -8.89
C PHE A 21 -3.97 1.15 -7.68
N TYR A 22 -2.69 1.25 -7.35
CA TYR A 22 -2.26 2.00 -6.17
C TYR A 22 -2.52 3.51 -6.30
N VAL A 23 -2.29 4.08 -7.47
CA VAL A 23 -2.50 5.53 -7.67
C VAL A 23 -3.97 5.87 -7.82
N GLU A 24 -4.68 5.20 -8.72
CA GLU A 24 -6.06 5.60 -9.06
C GLU A 24 -7.10 5.04 -8.09
N ARG A 25 -6.90 3.83 -7.57
CA ARG A 25 -7.84 3.22 -6.65
C ARG A 25 -7.54 3.55 -5.19
N LEU A 26 -6.28 3.44 -4.77
CA LEU A 26 -5.90 3.70 -3.38
C LEU A 26 -5.49 5.15 -3.12
N GLY A 27 -5.26 5.94 -4.15
CA GLY A 27 -4.89 7.36 -4.00
C GLY A 27 -3.44 7.59 -3.60
N PHE A 28 -2.54 6.63 -3.86
CA PHE A 28 -1.11 6.82 -3.59
C PHE A 28 -0.54 7.86 -4.55
N VAL A 29 0.46 8.61 -4.07
CA VAL A 29 1.15 9.62 -4.86
C VAL A 29 2.34 8.98 -5.58
N GLU A 30 2.47 9.24 -6.88
CA GLU A 30 3.64 8.82 -7.64
C GLU A 30 4.80 9.78 -7.36
N ASP A 31 5.87 9.28 -6.75
CA ASP A 31 7.07 10.07 -6.48
C ASP A 31 8.13 9.88 -7.56
N VAL A 32 8.32 8.64 -8.00
CA VAL A 32 9.35 8.26 -8.96
C VAL A 32 8.78 7.22 -9.91
N ASP A 33 9.08 7.36 -11.20
CA ASP A 33 8.89 6.33 -12.22
C ASP A 33 9.97 6.54 -13.27
N VAL A 34 11.06 5.78 -13.16
CA VAL A 34 12.26 5.98 -13.99
C VAL A 34 12.80 4.64 -14.52
N GLN A 35 13.54 4.73 -15.59
CA GLN A 35 14.28 3.61 -16.18
C GLN A 35 15.77 3.96 -16.21
N PRO A 36 16.50 3.76 -15.09
CA PRO A 36 17.90 4.16 -14.98
C PRO A 36 18.84 3.36 -15.86
N ALA A 37 18.43 2.19 -16.32
CA ALA A 37 19.21 1.34 -17.25
C ALA A 37 18.27 0.48 -18.08
N ALA A 38 18.79 -0.20 -19.11
CA ALA A 38 18.02 -1.11 -19.92
C ALA A 38 17.48 -2.27 -19.05
N GLY A 39 16.18 -2.54 -19.15
CA GLY A 39 15.51 -3.58 -18.38
C GLY A 39 15.31 -3.26 -16.90
N VAL A 40 15.71 -2.09 -16.44
CA VAL A 40 15.53 -1.65 -15.04
C VAL A 40 14.49 -0.56 -14.97
N ARG A 41 13.44 -0.78 -14.22
CA ARG A 41 12.42 0.23 -13.91
C ARG A 41 12.24 0.33 -12.40
N VAL A 42 12.15 1.55 -11.92
CA VAL A 42 11.92 1.85 -10.50
C VAL A 42 10.71 2.77 -10.39
N VAL A 43 9.69 2.30 -9.68
CA VAL A 43 8.49 3.08 -9.37
C VAL A 43 8.37 3.19 -7.86
N GLN A 44 8.23 4.41 -7.36
CA GLN A 44 8.03 4.68 -5.93
C GLN A 44 6.71 5.41 -5.75
N LEU A 45 5.84 4.83 -4.94
CA LEU A 45 4.50 5.34 -4.65
C LEU A 45 4.36 5.52 -3.14
N THR A 46 3.76 6.64 -2.72
CA THR A 46 3.61 6.95 -1.30
C THR A 46 2.13 7.13 -0.96
N PRO A 47 1.62 6.43 0.06
CA PRO A 47 0.28 6.74 0.58
C PRO A 47 0.20 8.20 0.99
N ALA A 48 -0.89 8.88 0.66
CA ALA A 48 -1.07 10.29 1.02
C ALA A 48 -0.88 10.48 2.53
N GLY A 49 0.00 11.39 2.91
CA GLY A 49 0.32 11.68 4.31
C GLY A 49 1.36 10.76 4.96
N SER A 50 1.85 9.73 4.25
CA SER A 50 2.87 8.82 4.78
C SER A 50 4.28 9.32 4.46
N ALA A 51 5.24 8.97 5.33
CA ALA A 51 6.66 9.21 5.08
C ALA A 51 7.36 8.00 4.44
N CYS A 52 6.75 6.81 4.52
CA CYS A 52 7.28 5.59 3.93
C CYS A 52 6.53 5.25 2.66
N SER A 53 7.26 4.80 1.64
CA SER A 53 6.73 4.47 0.32
C SER A 53 6.64 2.97 0.11
N ILE A 54 5.94 2.56 -0.94
CA ILE A 54 6.11 1.25 -1.56
C ILE A 54 6.89 1.41 -2.86
N GLY A 55 7.63 0.38 -3.24
CA GLY A 55 8.36 0.34 -4.50
C GLY A 55 7.99 -0.88 -5.32
N MET A 56 7.96 -0.71 -6.63
CA MET A 56 7.78 -1.81 -7.58
C MET A 56 8.62 -1.53 -8.82
N GLY A 57 8.92 -2.56 -9.56
CA GLY A 57 9.77 -2.38 -10.73
C GLY A 57 10.23 -3.68 -11.33
N THR A 58 11.29 -3.57 -12.14
CA THR A 58 11.92 -4.70 -12.84
C THR A 58 13.43 -4.55 -12.83
N GLY A 59 14.15 -5.67 -12.97
CA GLY A 59 15.59 -5.68 -13.20
C GLY A 59 16.46 -5.49 -11.97
N LEU A 60 15.87 -5.44 -10.78
CA LEU A 60 16.60 -5.37 -9.51
C LEU A 60 16.20 -6.55 -8.61
N PRO A 61 17.13 -7.10 -7.81
CA PRO A 61 16.84 -8.26 -6.95
C PRO A 61 15.62 -8.05 -6.04
N ALA A 62 15.45 -6.86 -5.47
CA ALA A 62 14.31 -6.55 -4.61
C ALA A 62 12.95 -6.73 -5.30
N TYR A 63 12.91 -6.63 -6.63
CA TYR A 63 11.68 -6.79 -7.40
C TYR A 63 11.59 -8.16 -8.08
N ASP A 64 12.71 -8.66 -8.61
CA ASP A 64 12.71 -9.87 -9.43
C ASP A 64 12.80 -11.16 -8.61
N GLU A 65 13.37 -11.12 -7.40
CA GLU A 65 13.59 -12.31 -6.57
C GLU A 65 12.42 -12.71 -5.69
N MET A 66 11.46 -11.79 -5.48
CA MET A 66 10.22 -12.11 -4.76
C MET A 66 9.13 -12.52 -5.76
N ALA A 67 8.42 -13.59 -5.47
CA ALA A 67 7.26 -13.98 -6.27
C ALA A 67 6.14 -12.94 -6.12
N PRO A 68 5.46 -12.52 -7.20
CA PRO A 68 4.32 -11.63 -7.11
C PRO A 68 3.25 -12.13 -6.14
N GLY A 69 2.63 -11.23 -5.38
CA GLY A 69 1.58 -11.57 -4.45
C GLY A 69 2.04 -12.14 -3.10
N THR A 70 3.34 -12.13 -2.80
CA THR A 70 3.86 -12.73 -1.56
C THR A 70 3.84 -11.81 -0.35
N ILE A 71 3.63 -10.51 -0.53
CA ILE A 71 3.51 -9.58 0.59
C ILE A 71 2.13 -9.75 1.24
N LYS A 72 2.13 -9.94 2.55
CA LYS A 72 0.88 -10.13 3.30
C LYS A 72 0.80 -9.15 4.46
N GLY A 73 -0.31 -8.41 4.53
CA GLY A 73 -0.61 -7.56 5.67
C GLY A 73 0.21 -6.28 5.75
N LEU A 74 0.48 -5.62 4.63
CA LEU A 74 1.06 -4.28 4.67
C LEU A 74 0.04 -3.35 5.35
N HIS A 75 0.40 -2.82 6.53
CA HIS A 75 -0.54 -2.04 7.34
C HIS A 75 -0.55 -0.57 6.96
N LEU A 76 -1.75 -0.04 6.75
CA LEU A 76 -2.02 1.37 6.47
C LEU A 76 -2.94 1.90 7.56
N VAL A 77 -2.50 2.87 8.34
CA VAL A 77 -3.31 3.49 9.38
C VAL A 77 -4.23 4.54 8.75
N VAL A 78 -5.51 4.47 9.08
CA VAL A 78 -6.53 5.44 8.66
C VAL A 78 -7.22 6.06 9.87
N ALA A 79 -7.69 7.28 9.70
CA ALA A 79 -8.35 7.99 10.81
C ALA A 79 -9.75 7.45 11.10
N ASP A 80 -10.47 7.00 10.05
CA ASP A 80 -11.84 6.48 10.12
C ASP A 80 -11.96 5.32 9.14
N ILE A 81 -11.97 4.09 9.65
CA ILE A 81 -11.92 2.89 8.81
C ILE A 81 -13.23 2.67 8.05
N GLU A 82 -14.36 3.01 8.64
CA GLU A 82 -15.65 2.87 7.97
C GLU A 82 -15.73 3.78 6.74
N GLN A 83 -15.29 5.03 6.89
CA GLN A 83 -15.23 5.98 5.80
C GLN A 83 -14.23 5.56 4.74
N ALA A 84 -13.04 5.10 5.14
CA ALA A 84 -12.01 4.62 4.23
C ALA A 84 -12.50 3.45 3.39
N CYS A 85 -13.15 2.46 4.01
CA CYS A 85 -13.72 1.31 3.30
C CYS A 85 -14.80 1.75 2.32
N ALA A 86 -15.70 2.64 2.71
CA ALA A 86 -16.76 3.13 1.83
C ALA A 86 -16.18 3.86 0.62
N GLU A 87 -15.16 4.66 0.81
CA GLU A 87 -14.48 5.38 -0.28
C GLU A 87 -13.80 4.41 -1.25
N LEU A 88 -13.10 3.39 -0.75
CA LEU A 88 -12.46 2.38 -1.58
C LEU A 88 -13.47 1.55 -2.37
N VAL A 89 -14.57 1.14 -1.74
CA VAL A 89 -15.66 0.44 -2.43
C VAL A 89 -16.23 1.32 -3.54
N GLY A 90 -16.41 2.62 -3.29
CA GLY A 90 -16.86 3.57 -4.31
C GLY A 90 -15.89 3.70 -5.49
N ARG A 91 -14.63 3.38 -5.30
CA ARG A 91 -13.61 3.34 -6.36
C ARG A 91 -13.45 1.97 -7.02
N GLY A 92 -14.31 1.02 -6.66
CA GLY A 92 -14.31 -0.32 -7.25
C GLY A 92 -13.33 -1.29 -6.60
N VAL A 93 -12.85 -1.02 -5.39
CA VAL A 93 -11.97 -1.92 -4.64
C VAL A 93 -12.82 -2.84 -3.77
N GLU A 94 -12.54 -4.14 -3.81
CA GLU A 94 -13.13 -5.09 -2.87
C GLU A 94 -12.41 -4.98 -1.53
N VAL A 95 -13.16 -4.69 -0.47
CA VAL A 95 -12.63 -4.57 0.88
C VAL A 95 -13.38 -5.53 1.78
N GLY A 96 -12.66 -6.27 2.62
CA GLY A 96 -13.26 -7.14 3.61
C GLY A 96 -14.05 -6.36 4.66
N ALA A 97 -14.87 -7.08 5.43
CA ALA A 97 -15.64 -6.47 6.50
C ALA A 97 -14.71 -5.88 7.58
N VAL A 98 -15.12 -4.76 8.15
CA VAL A 98 -14.41 -4.18 9.30
C VAL A 98 -14.57 -5.10 10.51
N GLU A 99 -13.44 -5.46 11.13
CA GLU A 99 -13.39 -6.27 12.32
C GLU A 99 -12.91 -5.43 13.50
N ASP A 100 -13.71 -5.37 14.55
CA ASP A 100 -13.30 -4.79 15.82
C ASP A 100 -12.62 -5.89 16.64
N VAL A 101 -11.30 -5.76 16.82
CA VAL A 101 -10.49 -6.78 17.51
C VAL A 101 -10.29 -6.46 18.99
N GLY A 102 -10.96 -5.42 19.50
CA GLY A 102 -10.81 -4.97 20.87
C GLY A 102 -9.61 -4.06 21.07
N GLY A 103 -9.47 -3.51 22.27
CA GLY A 103 -8.35 -2.63 22.60
C GLY A 103 -8.33 -1.31 21.84
N GLY A 104 -9.44 -0.92 21.22
CA GLY A 104 -9.51 0.30 20.41
C GLY A 104 -8.94 0.15 18.99
N VAL A 105 -8.84 -1.08 18.50
CA VAL A 105 -8.26 -1.38 17.19
C VAL A 105 -9.28 -2.05 16.28
N LYS A 106 -9.37 -1.55 15.05
CA LYS A 106 -10.20 -2.13 13.99
C LYS A 106 -9.35 -2.41 12.76
N TYR A 107 -9.67 -3.49 12.06
CA TYR A 107 -9.01 -3.89 10.83
C TYR A 107 -10.00 -4.09 9.69
N ALA A 108 -9.53 -3.85 8.48
CA ALA A 108 -10.15 -4.34 7.24
C ALA A 108 -9.02 -4.61 6.25
N TRP A 109 -9.18 -5.59 5.38
CA TRP A 109 -8.12 -5.94 4.46
C TRP A 109 -8.58 -5.91 3.01
N LEU A 110 -7.64 -5.72 2.13
CA LEU A 110 -7.82 -5.74 0.68
C LEU A 110 -6.59 -6.36 0.01
N ALA A 111 -6.72 -6.67 -1.25
CA ALA A 111 -5.62 -7.21 -2.04
C ALA A 111 -5.38 -6.34 -3.28
N ASP A 112 -4.12 -6.26 -3.71
CA ASP A 112 -3.79 -5.69 -4.99
C ASP A 112 -4.05 -6.71 -6.12
N PRO A 113 -3.87 -6.36 -7.41
CA PRO A 113 -4.13 -7.27 -8.52
C PRO A 113 -3.33 -8.57 -8.49
N ASP A 114 -2.17 -8.59 -7.84
CA ASP A 114 -1.32 -9.78 -7.74
C ASP A 114 -1.58 -10.62 -6.49
N GLY A 115 -2.45 -10.16 -5.58
CA GLY A 115 -2.73 -10.86 -4.34
C GLY A 115 -1.83 -10.44 -3.17
N ASN A 116 -1.00 -9.39 -3.32
CA ASN A 116 -0.38 -8.75 -2.16
C ASN A 116 -1.50 -8.15 -1.30
N THR A 117 -1.48 -8.42 0.01
CA THR A 117 -2.55 -7.93 0.88
C THR A 117 -2.12 -6.70 1.67
N LEU A 118 -3.07 -5.82 1.87
CA LEU A 118 -2.93 -4.62 2.68
C LEU A 118 -3.97 -4.67 3.78
N THR A 119 -3.61 -4.18 4.96
CA THR A 119 -4.51 -4.10 6.10
C THR A 119 -4.74 -2.64 6.45
N LEU A 120 -5.98 -2.20 6.35
CA LEU A 120 -6.37 -0.92 6.91
C LEU A 120 -6.50 -1.08 8.42
N GLN A 121 -5.99 -0.13 9.16
CA GLN A 121 -5.98 -0.16 10.62
C GLN A 121 -6.43 1.18 11.18
N GLU A 122 -7.45 1.15 12.04
CA GLU A 122 -7.83 2.30 12.84
C GLU A 122 -7.45 2.03 14.28
N MET A 123 -6.81 2.98 14.93
CA MET A 123 -6.46 2.91 16.37
C MET A 123 -7.08 4.10 17.07
N SER A 124 -7.79 3.85 18.17
CA SER A 124 -8.53 4.91 18.89
C SER A 124 -7.64 6.05 19.39
N TRP A 125 -6.35 5.78 19.61
CA TRP A 125 -5.37 6.79 20.02
C TRP A 125 -4.68 7.51 18.85
N ARG A 126 -5.04 7.17 17.62
CA ARG A 126 -4.52 7.82 16.39
C ARG A 126 -5.67 8.20 15.47
N THR A 127 -6.60 8.98 16.00
CA THR A 127 -7.74 9.51 15.24
C THR A 127 -7.84 11.02 15.49
N GLY A 128 -8.59 11.73 14.66
CA GLY A 128 -8.73 13.20 14.77
C GLY A 128 -7.39 13.89 14.80
N ASP A 129 -7.17 14.76 15.79
CA ASP A 129 -5.94 15.55 15.91
C ASP A 129 -4.70 14.70 16.20
N LYS A 130 -4.89 13.46 16.61
CA LYS A 130 -3.80 12.54 16.94
C LYS A 130 -3.40 11.64 15.77
N PHE A 131 -4.11 11.73 14.67
CA PHE A 131 -3.80 10.97 13.47
C PHE A 131 -2.54 11.52 12.77
#